data_2a834b30a0b5c1e42ead37a291638bd7
#
_entry.id   2a834b30a0b5c1e42ead37a291638bd7
#
_cell.length_a   1.000
_cell.length_b   1.000
_cell.length_c   1.000
_cell.angle_alpha   90.00
_cell.angle_beta   90.00
_cell.angle_gamma   90.00
#
_symmetry.space_group_name_H-M   'P 1'
#
loop_
_entity.id
_entity.type
_entity.pdbx_description
1 polymer ?
#
loop_
_entity_poly.entity_id
_entity_poly.type
_entity_poly.pdbx_seq_one_letter_code
_entity_poly.pdbx_strand_id
1 'polypeptide(L)'
;MEKNKIRIAINGFGRIGRAFFKVAQTYPEFEIVAINDLGDPENLAYLLKYDTVYGKTDSGISLERVGEKRVLQIGKKHILLLNQKDPARLPWKELDIDIVVEATGVFASYQKSQVHLASGARRVVITAPVKDEPIGGIA
;
A
#
# COMPACT_ATOMS: atom_id res chain seq x y z
N MET A 1 7.63 16.75 -17.78
CA MET A 1 7.18 16.07 -17.60
C MET A 1 6.12 15.85 -16.95
N GLU A 2 5.39 15.48 -16.98
CA GLU A 2 4.46 15.34 -16.32
C GLU A 2 4.28 14.21 -15.77
N LYS A 3 3.95 14.01 -14.77
CA LYS A 3 3.79 12.93 -14.19
C LYS A 3 2.46 12.56 -14.27
N ASN A 4 2.11 11.58 -14.85
CA ASN A 4 0.77 11.13 -14.99
C ASN A 4 0.45 9.89 -14.22
N LYS A 5 1.29 9.54 -13.28
CA LYS A 5 1.05 8.32 -12.53
C LYS A 5 0.16 8.58 -11.33
N ILE A 6 -0.64 7.58 -11.00
CA ILE A 6 -1.49 7.62 -9.83
C ILE A 6 -0.69 7.02 -8.69
N ARG A 7 -0.47 7.80 -7.65
CA ARG A 7 0.37 7.39 -6.53
C ARG A 7 -0.48 6.68 -5.50
N ILE A 8 -0.11 5.45 -5.20
CA ILE A 8 -0.93 4.57 -4.39
C ILE A 8 -0.15 4.09 -3.18
N ALA A 9 -0.82 4.04 -2.04
CA ALA A 9 -0.28 3.42 -0.85
C ALA A 9 -1.19 2.27 -0.46
N ILE A 10 -0.61 1.21 0.08
CA ILE A 10 -1.38 0.06 0.51
C ILE A 10 -1.28 -0.02 2.03
N ASN A 11 -2.42 -0.03 2.70
CA ASN A 11 -2.44 -0.20 4.14
C ASN A 11 -2.89 -1.62 4.43
N GLY A 12 -1.95 -2.45 4.85
CA GLY A 12 -2.21 -3.86 5.07
C GLY A 12 -1.68 -4.70 3.93
N PHE A 13 -0.61 -5.43 4.18
CA PHE A 13 0.02 -6.20 3.12
C PHE A 13 -0.13 -7.70 3.36
N GLY A 14 -1.37 -8.09 3.67
CA GLY A 14 -1.71 -9.48 3.77
C GLY A 14 -2.03 -10.03 2.39
N ARG A 15 -2.84 -11.07 2.35
CA ARG A 15 -3.12 -11.75 1.09
C ARG A 15 -3.77 -10.82 0.07
N ILE A 16 -4.74 -10.03 0.50
CA ILE A 16 -5.44 -9.14 -0.42
C ILE A 16 -4.56 -7.99 -0.85
N GLY A 17 -3.82 -7.40 0.08
CA GLY A 17 -2.92 -6.32 -0.28
C GLY A 17 -1.85 -6.77 -1.25
N ARG A 18 -1.32 -7.97 -1.06
CA ARG A 18 -0.32 -8.50 -1.98
C ARG A 18 -0.93 -8.80 -3.35
N ALA A 19 -2.17 -9.29 -3.38
CA ALA A 19 -2.83 -9.54 -4.64
C ALA A 19 -3.04 -8.25 -5.42
N PHE A 20 -3.43 -7.20 -4.71
CA PHE A 20 -3.58 -5.91 -5.36
C PHE A 20 -2.24 -5.42 -5.89
N PHE A 21 -1.18 -5.61 -5.12
CA PHE A 21 0.14 -5.19 -5.53
C PHE A 21 0.53 -5.85 -6.86
N LYS A 22 0.26 -7.14 -6.99
CA LYS A 22 0.58 -7.85 -8.21
C LYS A 22 -0.18 -7.30 -9.40
N VAL A 23 -1.46 -7.07 -9.23
CA VAL A 23 -2.26 -6.57 -10.32
C VAL A 23 -1.82 -5.17 -10.70
N ALA A 24 -1.50 -4.36 -9.71
CA ALA A 24 -1.10 -2.99 -9.99
C ALA A 24 0.17 -2.91 -10.82
N GLN A 25 1.01 -3.93 -10.73
CA GLN A 25 2.25 -3.91 -11.51
C GLN A 25 1.98 -4.00 -13.01
N THR A 26 0.81 -4.44 -13.39
CA THR A 26 0.50 -4.56 -14.81
C THR A 26 -0.07 -3.27 -15.40
N TYR A 27 -0.26 -2.25 -14.54
CA TYR A 27 -0.78 -0.96 -15.01
C TYR A 27 0.30 0.10 -14.88
N PRO A 28 0.87 0.53 -16.00
CA PRO A 28 1.98 1.49 -15.92
C PRO A 28 1.60 2.83 -15.33
N GLU A 29 0.32 3.17 -15.34
CA GLU A 29 -0.11 4.42 -14.75
C GLU A 29 -0.18 4.38 -13.23
N PHE A 30 -0.05 3.20 -12.61
CA PHE A 30 -0.07 3.09 -11.17
C PHE A 30 1.35 3.06 -10.63
N GLU A 31 1.56 3.78 -9.56
CA GLU A 31 2.85 3.76 -8.89
C GLU A 31 2.61 3.46 -7.42
N ILE A 32 3.05 2.31 -6.95
CA ILE A 32 2.96 1.98 -5.54
C ILE A 32 4.09 2.68 -4.82
N VAL A 33 3.75 3.63 -3.97
CA VAL A 33 4.72 4.48 -3.31
C VAL A 33 5.10 3.94 -1.93
N ALA A 34 4.13 3.40 -1.22
CA ALA A 34 4.36 2.99 0.16
C ALA A 34 3.43 1.86 0.54
N ILE A 35 3.89 1.05 1.47
CA ILE A 35 3.10 -0.04 2.04
C ILE A 35 3.23 0.09 3.54
N ASN A 36 2.11 0.12 4.25
CA ASN A 36 2.10 0.16 5.69
C ASN A 36 1.58 -1.16 6.22
N ASP A 37 2.35 -1.81 7.09
CA ASP A 37 1.92 -3.04 7.71
C ASP A 37 2.68 -3.20 9.01
N LEU A 38 2.06 -3.80 9.99
CA LEU A 38 2.69 -3.97 11.29
C LEU A 38 3.56 -5.21 11.38
N GLY A 39 3.56 -6.03 10.33
CA GLY A 39 4.39 -7.21 10.31
C GLY A 39 5.85 -6.90 10.10
N ASP A 40 6.67 -7.89 10.28
CA ASP A 40 8.09 -7.76 10.11
C ASP A 40 8.41 -7.49 8.64
N PRO A 41 9.15 -6.44 8.34
CA PRO A 41 9.43 -6.10 6.94
C PRO A 41 10.14 -7.22 6.18
N GLU A 42 11.00 -7.96 6.85
CA GLU A 42 11.69 -9.04 6.17
C GLU A 42 10.75 -10.15 5.79
N ASN A 43 9.77 -10.41 6.65
CA ASN A 43 8.79 -11.42 6.34
C ASN A 43 7.87 -10.97 5.21
N LEU A 44 7.56 -9.68 5.16
CA LEU A 44 6.74 -9.17 4.08
C LEU A 44 7.45 -9.29 2.75
N ALA A 45 8.73 -8.99 2.73
CA ALA A 45 9.52 -9.13 1.50
C ALA A 45 9.60 -10.59 1.08
N TYR A 46 9.77 -11.47 2.06
CA TYR A 46 9.84 -12.90 1.80
C TYR A 46 8.53 -13.40 1.18
N LEU A 47 7.42 -12.99 1.76
CA LEU A 47 6.13 -13.41 1.24
C LEU A 47 5.91 -12.92 -0.17
N LEU A 48 6.33 -11.72 -0.47
CA LEU A 48 6.17 -11.21 -1.81
C LEU A 48 6.99 -12.00 -2.81
N LYS A 49 8.20 -12.40 -2.42
CA LYS A 49 9.04 -13.19 -3.29
C LYS A 49 8.38 -14.51 -3.66
N TYR A 50 7.74 -15.15 -2.71
CA TYR A 50 7.15 -16.45 -2.97
C TYR A 50 5.73 -16.38 -3.51
N ASP A 51 5.14 -15.23 -3.41
CA ASP A 51 3.74 -15.10 -3.74
C ASP A 51 3.47 -14.83 -5.18
N THR A 52 4.48 -14.68 -6.01
CA THR A 52 4.21 -14.19 -7.31
C THR A 52 5.19 -14.60 -8.32
N VAL A 53 4.99 -14.13 -9.50
CA VAL A 53 5.89 -14.22 -10.57
C VAL A 53 7.21 -13.58 -10.26
N TYR A 54 7.23 -12.68 -9.29
CA TYR A 54 8.50 -12.03 -8.93
C TYR A 54 9.51 -13.05 -8.43
N GLY A 55 9.07 -14.04 -7.72
CA GLY A 55 9.96 -15.06 -7.24
C GLY A 55 10.55 -15.85 -8.36
N LYS A 56 9.76 -16.06 -9.42
CA LYS A 56 10.26 -16.82 -10.50
C LYS A 56 11.20 -16.05 -11.33
N THR A 57 10.94 -14.79 -11.55
CA THR A 57 11.78 -14.01 -12.42
C THR A 57 13.03 -13.54 -11.73
N ASP A 58 13.15 -13.82 -10.47
CA ASP A 58 14.34 -13.42 -9.78
C ASP A 58 14.53 -11.94 -9.92
N SER A 59 13.50 -11.23 -9.77
CA SER A 59 13.48 -9.84 -10.06
C SER A 59 14.28 -8.96 -9.16
N GLY A 60 14.99 -9.51 -8.29
CA GLY A 60 15.81 -8.69 -7.45
C GLY A 60 15.02 -7.98 -6.37
N ILE A 61 14.06 -8.66 -5.80
CA ILE A 61 13.35 -8.10 -4.66
C ILE A 61 14.28 -8.10 -3.48
N SER A 62 14.48 -6.93 -2.89
CA SER A 62 15.35 -6.83 -1.72
C SER A 62 14.79 -5.82 -0.76
N LEU A 63 15.17 -5.93 0.48
CA LEU A 63 14.78 -5.01 1.52
C LEU A 63 16.00 -4.23 1.92
N GLU A 64 15.91 -2.92 1.86
CA GLU A 64 17.04 -2.08 2.15
C GLU A 64 16.71 -1.10 3.27
N ARG A 65 17.74 -0.56 3.87
CA ARG A 65 17.57 0.40 4.91
C ARG A 65 18.18 1.72 4.47
N VAL A 66 17.41 2.78 4.50
CA VAL A 66 17.88 4.09 4.14
C VAL A 66 17.64 4.98 5.36
N GLY A 67 18.70 5.20 6.15
CA GLY A 67 18.55 5.88 7.41
C GLY A 67 17.74 5.01 8.35
N GLU A 68 16.66 5.55 8.86
CA GLU A 68 15.78 4.78 9.72
C GLU A 68 14.61 4.19 8.96
N LYS A 69 14.60 4.37 7.66
CA LYS A 69 13.49 3.88 6.86
C LYS A 69 13.83 2.57 6.21
N ARG A 70 12.81 1.75 6.01
CA ARG A 70 12.96 0.50 5.30
C ARG A 70 12.34 0.67 3.93
N VAL A 71 13.02 0.19 2.92
CA VAL A 71 12.60 0.36 1.55
C VAL A 71 12.63 -0.98 0.85
N LEU A 72 11.55 -1.30 0.19
CA LEU A 72 11.47 -2.52 -0.60
C LEU A 72 11.87 -2.16 -2.01
N GLN A 73 12.91 -2.79 -2.52
CA GLN A 73 13.37 -2.50 -3.85
C GLN A 73 13.01 -3.64 -4.78
N ILE A 74 12.33 -3.33 -5.86
CA ILE A 74 11.95 -4.31 -6.86
C ILE A 74 12.39 -3.76 -8.19
N GLY A 75 13.45 -4.35 -8.73
CA GLY A 75 14.02 -3.84 -9.95
C GLY A 75 14.50 -2.42 -9.71
N LYS A 76 13.94 -1.48 -10.42
CA LYS A 76 14.31 -0.08 -10.26
C LYS A 76 13.34 0.68 -9.39
N LYS A 77 12.33 0.00 -8.86
CA LYS A 77 11.32 0.67 -8.06
C LYS A 77 11.66 0.60 -6.58
N HIS A 78 11.36 1.67 -5.87
CA HIS A 78 11.60 1.73 -4.44
C HIS A 78 10.27 2.01 -3.78
N ILE A 79 9.90 1.19 -2.82
CA ILE A 79 8.64 1.30 -2.12
C ILE A 79 8.93 1.45 -0.64
N LEU A 80 8.43 2.51 -0.05
CA LEU A 80 8.67 2.78 1.36
C LEU A 80 7.83 1.84 2.20
N LEU A 81 8.46 1.16 3.16
CA LEU A 81 7.74 0.32 4.08
C LEU A 81 7.55 1.06 5.39
N LEU A 82 6.31 1.14 5.83
CA LEU A 82 5.96 1.81 7.06
C LEU A 82 5.42 0.80 8.05
N ASN A 83 5.57 1.13 9.32
CA ASN A 83 5.09 0.26 10.38
C ASN A 83 4.37 1.14 11.37
N GLN A 84 3.34 1.84 10.92
CA GLN A 84 2.64 2.79 11.74
C GLN A 84 1.29 2.23 12.15
N LYS A 85 1.10 2.11 13.45
CA LYS A 85 -0.12 1.56 13.98
C LYS A 85 -1.27 2.55 13.91
N ASP A 86 -0.97 3.82 14.05
CA ASP A 86 -1.98 4.86 14.07
C ASP A 86 -2.14 5.47 12.68
N PRO A 87 -3.24 5.19 12.00
CA PRO A 87 -3.38 5.70 10.63
C PRO A 87 -3.42 7.21 10.54
N ALA A 88 -3.72 7.89 11.65
CA ALA A 88 -3.73 9.35 11.62
C ALA A 88 -2.33 9.91 11.48
N ARG A 89 -1.32 9.09 11.71
CA ARG A 89 0.07 9.51 11.60
C ARG A 89 0.74 9.09 10.32
N LEU A 90 0.00 8.49 9.42
CA LEU A 90 0.58 8.06 8.16
C LEU A 90 0.89 9.28 7.29
N PRO A 91 2.03 9.29 6.64
CA PRO A 91 2.49 10.48 5.91
C PRO A 91 1.94 10.57 4.50
N TRP A 92 0.64 10.39 4.35
CA TRP A 92 0.06 10.36 3.02
C TRP A 92 0.18 11.71 2.32
N LYS A 93 0.10 12.78 3.08
CA LYS A 93 0.21 14.09 2.48
C LYS A 93 1.61 14.37 1.97
N GLU A 94 2.60 13.99 2.77
CA GLU A 94 3.98 14.21 2.40
C GLU A 94 4.38 13.37 1.21
N LEU A 95 3.79 12.19 1.10
CA LEU A 95 4.10 11.30 0.00
C LEU A 95 3.23 11.55 -1.21
N ASP A 96 2.32 12.51 -1.10
CA ASP A 96 1.44 12.89 -2.21
C ASP A 96 0.67 11.68 -2.72
N ILE A 97 0.00 11.00 -1.82
CA ILE A 97 -0.73 9.80 -2.15
C ILE A 97 -2.10 10.15 -2.73
N ASP A 98 -2.39 9.60 -3.89
CA ASP A 98 -3.69 9.80 -4.51
C ASP A 98 -4.71 8.84 -3.96
N ILE A 99 -4.35 7.57 -3.84
CA ILE A 99 -5.28 6.54 -3.41
C ILE A 99 -4.63 5.66 -2.34
N VAL A 100 -5.35 5.42 -1.25
CA VAL A 100 -4.95 4.44 -0.26
C VAL A 100 -5.82 3.23 -0.45
N VAL A 101 -5.22 2.07 -0.60
CA VAL A 101 -5.94 0.82 -0.65
C VAL A 101 -5.95 0.25 0.75
N GLU A 102 -7.12 0.25 1.38
CA GLU A 102 -7.25 -0.21 2.76
C GLU A 102 -7.53 -1.70 2.76
N ALA A 103 -6.54 -2.49 3.10
CA ALA A 103 -6.60 -3.94 3.02
C ALA A 103 -6.31 -4.64 4.33
N THR A 104 -6.39 -3.92 5.45
CA THR A 104 -6.11 -4.55 6.74
C THR A 104 -7.28 -5.34 7.26
N GLY A 105 -8.48 -4.99 6.85
CA GLY A 105 -9.67 -5.56 7.44
C GLY A 105 -10.04 -4.92 8.77
N VAL A 106 -9.11 -4.18 9.38
CA VAL A 106 -9.37 -3.54 10.66
C VAL A 106 -10.24 -2.32 10.47
N PHE A 107 -10.04 -1.62 9.36
CA PHE A 107 -10.82 -0.43 9.08
C PHE A 107 -11.87 -0.74 8.02
N ALA A 108 -12.59 -1.84 8.22
CA ALA A 108 -13.61 -2.26 7.28
C ALA A 108 -14.86 -1.40 7.38
N SER A 109 -14.79 -0.30 8.08
CA SER A 109 -15.87 0.64 8.19
C SER A 109 -15.57 1.82 7.31
N TYR A 110 -16.59 2.27 6.60
CA TYR A 110 -16.43 3.43 5.73
C TYR A 110 -15.99 4.63 6.54
N GLN A 111 -16.59 4.84 7.68
CA GLN A 111 -16.23 5.96 8.52
C GLN A 111 -14.82 5.87 9.05
N LYS A 112 -14.42 4.70 9.46
CA LYS A 112 -13.09 4.54 10.02
C LYS A 112 -12.01 4.71 8.99
N SER A 113 -12.31 4.40 7.73
CA SER A 113 -11.32 4.54 6.69
C SER A 113 -11.11 5.99 6.29
N GLN A 114 -12.01 6.88 6.69
CA GLN A 114 -11.84 8.27 6.34
C GLN A 114 -10.63 8.90 6.99
N VAL A 115 -10.04 8.24 7.98
CA VAL A 115 -8.83 8.75 8.59
C VAL A 115 -7.73 8.90 7.56
N HIS A 116 -7.73 8.08 6.51
CA HIS A 116 -6.72 8.21 5.47
C HIS A 116 -6.89 9.50 4.69
N LEU A 117 -8.11 9.94 4.53
CA LEU A 117 -8.34 11.21 3.86
C LEU A 117 -7.83 12.35 4.71
N ALA A 118 -8.03 12.25 6.02
CA ALA A 118 -7.54 13.27 6.93
C ALA A 118 -6.02 13.29 6.96
N SER A 119 -5.39 12.16 6.67
CA SER A 119 -3.93 12.08 6.64
C SER A 119 -3.35 12.53 5.32
N GLY A 120 -4.20 12.88 4.36
CA GLY A 120 -3.71 13.48 3.15
C GLY A 120 -4.01 12.74 1.86
N ALA A 121 -4.57 11.56 1.92
CA ALA A 121 -4.91 10.83 0.71
C ALA A 121 -6.12 11.46 0.05
N ARG A 122 -6.18 11.38 -1.25
CA ARG A 122 -7.32 11.96 -1.96
C ARG A 122 -8.48 10.99 -2.02
N ARG A 123 -8.23 9.70 -2.04
CA ARG A 123 -9.27 8.69 -2.07
C ARG A 123 -8.85 7.48 -1.28
N VAL A 124 -9.83 6.71 -0.84
CA VAL A 124 -9.58 5.46 -0.15
C VAL A 124 -10.42 4.38 -0.80
N VAL A 125 -9.81 3.25 -1.10
CA VAL A 125 -10.52 2.09 -1.62
C VAL A 125 -10.46 1.01 -0.55
N ILE A 126 -11.62 0.54 -0.13
CA ILE A 126 -11.70 -0.48 0.91
C ILE A 126 -11.88 -1.83 0.26
N THR A 127 -11.00 -2.77 0.56
CA THR A 127 -11.02 -4.06 -0.09
C THR A 127 -11.79 -5.11 0.69
N ALA A 128 -12.23 -4.77 1.90
CA ALA A 128 -13.03 -5.70 2.70
C ALA A 128 -14.46 -5.18 2.77
N PRO A 129 -15.45 -6.04 3.04
CA PRO A 129 -16.81 -5.56 3.17
C PRO A 129 -16.91 -4.57 4.33
N VAL A 130 -17.61 -3.46 4.10
CA VAL A 130 -17.77 -2.47 5.15
C VAL A 130 -18.97 -2.83 6.00
N LYS A 131 -18.92 -2.43 7.26
CA LYS A 131 -19.98 -2.74 8.19
C LYS A 131 -21.02 -1.67 8.28
N ASP A 132 -20.69 -0.46 7.90
CA ASP A 132 -21.66 0.61 7.87
C ASP A 132 -21.92 0.96 6.41
N GLU A 133 -23.02 1.61 6.18
CA GLU A 133 -23.36 1.94 4.82
C GLU A 133 -22.58 3.12 4.34
N PRO A 134 -21.91 3.03 3.24
CA PRO A 134 -21.14 4.17 2.74
C PRO A 134 -22.07 5.18 2.11
N ILE A 135 -21.81 6.42 2.42
CA ILE A 135 -22.53 7.49 1.80
C ILE A 135 -22.00 7.61 0.39
N GLY A 136 -22.86 7.54 -0.57
CA GLY A 136 -22.40 7.60 -1.93
C GLY A 136 -22.27 6.25 -2.58
N GLY A 137 -22.46 5.21 -1.82
CA GLY A 137 -22.52 3.88 -2.38
C GLY A 137 -21.23 3.26 -2.83
N ILE A 138 -20.11 3.74 -2.32
CA ILE A 138 -18.84 3.16 -2.70
C ILE A 138 -18.29 2.35 -1.58
N ALA A 139 -17.91 1.17 -1.81
CA ALA A 139 -17.37 0.33 -0.77
C ALA A 139 -16.09 -0.32 -1.20
#